data_39f345be39bbd26146bc9aa62093cd55
#
_entry.id   39f345be39bbd26146bc9aa62093cd55
#
_cell.length_a   1.000
_cell.length_b   1.000
_cell.length_c   1.000
_cell.angle_alpha   90.00
_cell.angle_beta   90.00
_cell.angle_gamma   90.00
#
_symmetry.space_group_name_H-M   'P 1'
#
loop_
_entity.id
_entity.type
_entity.pdbx_description
1 polymer ?
#
loop_
_entity_poly.entity_id
_entity_poly.type
_entity_poly.pdbx_seq_one_letter_code
_entity_poly.pdbx_strand_id
1 'polypeptide(L)'
;RVFLLSYVLSGMIFWGLGDSTPVIGASGVVYALGSFILVSGFIKKQPRLAMLSFLVIFLNFFNLWGIIEIEQDNISQTAHLSGAIAGLIIAILFRDKGPQAKKYNYELEEELELEEERKDIDINYIYKPEE
;
A
#
# COMPACT_ATOMS: atom_id res chain seq x y z
N ARG A 1 14.59 3.72 3.41
CA ARG A 1 14.71 2.44 2.64
C ARG A 1 13.68 2.42 1.51
N VAL A 2 12.38 2.58 1.78
CA VAL A 2 11.31 2.56 0.75
C VAL A 2 11.57 3.60 -0.33
N PHE A 3 11.88 4.85 0.02
CA PHE A 3 12.18 5.92 -0.92
C PHE A 3 13.31 5.56 -1.92
N LEU A 4 14.43 5.05 -1.39
CA LEU A 4 15.57 4.66 -2.24
C LEU A 4 15.21 3.49 -3.17
N LEU A 5 14.48 2.50 -2.66
CA LEU A 5 13.99 1.39 -3.47
C LEU A 5 13.01 1.86 -4.55
N SER A 6 12.11 2.78 -4.22
CA SER A 6 11.19 3.38 -5.19
C SER A 6 11.93 4.08 -6.30
N TYR A 7 12.96 4.86 -5.95
CA TYR A 7 13.78 5.57 -6.94
C TYR A 7 14.50 4.61 -7.88
N VAL A 8 15.24 3.63 -7.32
CA VAL A 8 16.01 2.68 -8.11
C VAL A 8 15.11 1.77 -8.95
N LEU A 9 14.06 1.22 -8.33
CA LEU A 9 13.19 0.25 -9.01
C LEU A 9 12.35 0.90 -10.12
N SER A 10 11.82 2.11 -9.88
CA SER A 10 11.09 2.84 -10.93
C SER A 10 11.98 3.16 -12.13
N GLY A 11 13.24 3.56 -11.88
CA GLY A 11 14.22 3.81 -12.94
C GLY A 11 14.59 2.54 -13.71
N MET A 12 14.79 1.42 -13.02
CA MET A 12 15.07 0.12 -13.67
C MET A 12 13.92 -0.37 -14.54
N ILE A 13 12.69 -0.27 -14.04
CA ILE A 13 11.49 -0.66 -14.81
C ILE A 13 11.33 0.26 -16.02
N PHE A 14 11.47 1.56 -15.84
CA PHE A 14 11.41 2.53 -16.93
C PHE A 14 12.44 2.21 -18.05
N TRP A 15 13.68 1.97 -17.66
CA TRP A 15 14.74 1.58 -18.59
C TRP A 15 14.45 0.25 -19.29
N GLY A 16 13.90 -0.73 -18.56
CA GLY A 16 13.51 -2.04 -19.10
C GLY A 16 12.34 -2.01 -20.07
N LEU A 17 11.45 -0.99 -19.98
CA LEU A 17 10.35 -0.79 -20.92
C LEU A 17 10.83 -0.18 -22.26
N GLY A 18 12.10 0.19 -22.37
CA GLY A 18 12.71 0.60 -23.63
C GLY A 18 12.27 1.99 -24.13
N ASP A 19 11.75 2.84 -23.23
CA ASP A 19 11.41 4.21 -23.58
C ASP A 19 12.70 5.04 -23.70
N SER A 20 12.97 5.56 -24.91
CA SER A 20 14.16 6.35 -25.21
C SER A 20 14.00 7.84 -24.92
N THR A 21 12.83 8.25 -24.43
CA THR A 21 12.55 9.66 -24.11
C THR A 21 13.32 10.09 -22.88
N PRO A 22 14.12 11.16 -22.94
CA PRO A 22 14.78 11.67 -21.75
C PRO A 22 13.72 12.22 -20.78
N VAL A 23 13.57 11.58 -19.63
CA VAL A 23 12.60 11.99 -18.60
C VAL A 23 13.35 12.73 -17.50
N ILE A 24 12.95 13.97 -17.27
CA ILE A 24 13.44 14.80 -16.18
C ILE A 24 12.28 15.03 -15.21
N GLY A 25 12.35 14.43 -14.03
CA GLY A 25 11.35 14.70 -13.00
C GLY A 25 11.27 13.62 -11.92
N ALA A 26 10.82 14.04 -10.74
CA ALA A 26 10.60 13.16 -9.60
C ALA A 26 9.23 12.45 -9.64
N SER A 27 8.41 12.66 -10.68
CA SER A 27 7.04 12.16 -10.76
C SER A 27 6.96 10.64 -10.67
N GLY A 28 7.85 9.89 -11.31
CA GLY A 28 7.92 8.43 -11.20
C GLY A 28 8.07 7.95 -9.76
N VAL A 29 8.88 8.64 -8.95
CA VAL A 29 9.05 8.32 -7.53
C VAL A 29 7.80 8.68 -6.73
N VAL A 30 7.12 9.78 -7.05
CA VAL A 30 5.85 10.17 -6.42
C VAL A 30 4.79 9.11 -6.67
N TYR A 31 4.66 8.62 -7.92
CA TYR A 31 3.76 7.53 -8.26
C TYR A 31 4.13 6.22 -7.54
N ALA A 32 5.44 5.92 -7.41
CA ALA A 32 5.88 4.75 -6.66
C ALA A 32 5.52 4.82 -5.18
N LEU A 33 5.76 5.95 -4.53
CA LEU A 33 5.39 6.14 -3.13
C LEU A 33 3.88 6.15 -2.93
N GLY A 34 3.12 6.80 -3.81
CA GLY A 34 1.67 6.82 -3.78
C GLY A 34 1.09 5.41 -3.91
N SER A 35 1.54 4.65 -4.90
CA SER A 35 1.14 3.26 -5.13
C SER A 35 1.52 2.38 -3.94
N PHE A 36 2.73 2.54 -3.39
CA PHE A 36 3.18 1.82 -2.20
C PHE A 36 2.26 2.04 -0.99
N ILE A 37 1.91 3.30 -0.69
CA ILE A 37 1.06 3.62 0.46
C ILE A 37 -0.37 3.12 0.22
N LEU A 38 -0.90 3.29 -1.00
CA LEU A 38 -2.23 2.83 -1.39
C LEU A 38 -2.37 1.31 -1.17
N VAL A 39 -1.48 0.54 -1.79
CA VAL A 39 -1.49 -0.92 -1.73
C VAL A 39 -1.21 -1.41 -0.30
N SER A 40 -0.26 -0.78 0.42
CA SER A 40 0.01 -1.09 1.82
C SER A 40 -1.20 -0.81 2.72
N GLY A 41 -1.95 0.26 2.45
CA GLY A 41 -3.19 0.59 3.15
C GLY A 41 -4.26 -0.49 2.99
N PHE A 42 -4.41 -1.03 1.77
CA PHE A 42 -5.31 -2.15 1.50
C PHE A 42 -4.84 -3.45 2.17
N ILE A 43 -3.58 -3.82 2.00
CA ILE A 43 -3.02 -5.06 2.58
C ILE A 43 -3.15 -5.05 4.10
N LYS A 44 -2.89 -3.91 4.75
CA LYS A 44 -2.92 -3.76 6.21
C LYS A 44 -4.30 -3.39 6.75
N LYS A 45 -5.33 -3.36 5.91
CA LYS A 45 -6.70 -2.97 6.29
C LYS A 45 -6.75 -1.60 6.98
N GLN A 46 -5.93 -0.65 6.52
CA GLN A 46 -5.87 0.72 7.04
C GLN A 46 -6.49 1.69 6.02
N PRO A 47 -7.83 1.84 5.99
CA PRO A 47 -8.53 2.62 4.97
C PRO A 47 -8.12 4.09 4.96
N ARG A 48 -7.73 4.65 6.10
CA ARG A 48 -7.26 6.04 6.18
C ARG A 48 -6.00 6.29 5.34
N LEU A 49 -5.04 5.35 5.36
CA LEU A 49 -3.83 5.44 4.54
C LEU A 49 -4.16 5.27 3.05
N ALA A 50 -5.02 4.33 2.73
CA ALA A 50 -5.48 4.11 1.36
C ALA A 50 -6.20 5.36 0.80
N MET A 51 -7.10 5.96 1.58
CA MET A 51 -7.81 7.19 1.19
C MET A 51 -6.87 8.38 0.98
N LEU A 52 -5.89 8.56 1.90
CA LEU A 52 -4.92 9.65 1.78
C LEU A 52 -4.10 9.49 0.50
N SER A 53 -3.65 8.29 0.22
CA SER A 53 -2.86 7.98 -0.97
C SER A 53 -3.67 8.15 -2.25
N PHE A 54 -4.92 7.67 -2.24
CA PHE A 54 -5.85 7.90 -3.33
C PHE A 54 -6.05 9.39 -3.59
N LEU A 55 -6.22 10.20 -2.53
CA LEU A 55 -6.36 11.65 -2.66
C LEU A 55 -5.12 12.28 -3.31
N VAL A 56 -3.91 11.88 -2.90
CA VAL A 56 -2.66 12.40 -3.47
C VAL A 56 -2.55 12.04 -4.96
N ILE A 57 -2.84 10.78 -5.32
CA ILE A 57 -2.82 10.33 -6.71
C ILE A 57 -3.88 11.08 -7.52
N PHE A 58 -5.08 11.21 -6.97
CA PHE A 58 -6.20 11.89 -7.60
C PHE A 58 -5.90 13.36 -7.88
N LEU A 59 -5.36 14.09 -6.90
CA LEU A 59 -4.97 15.48 -7.08
C LEU A 59 -3.86 15.64 -8.13
N ASN A 60 -2.89 14.72 -8.15
CA ASN A 60 -1.87 14.72 -9.19
C ASN A 60 -2.46 14.38 -10.57
N PHE A 61 -3.42 13.44 -10.62
CA PHE A 61 -4.11 13.10 -11.86
C PHE A 61 -4.94 14.28 -12.39
N PHE A 62 -5.65 15.01 -11.51
CA PHE A 62 -6.39 16.21 -11.92
C PHE A 62 -5.50 17.36 -12.39
N ASN A 63 -4.34 17.56 -11.75
CA ASN A 63 -3.34 18.50 -12.24
C ASN A 63 -2.81 18.11 -13.62
N LEU A 64 -2.64 16.82 -13.86
CA LEU A 64 -2.29 16.29 -15.17
C LEU A 64 -3.43 16.44 -16.19
N TRP A 65 -4.70 16.28 -15.77
CA TRP A 65 -5.85 16.44 -16.66
C TRP A 65 -6.07 17.90 -17.09
N GLY A 66 -5.85 18.86 -16.19
CA GLY A 66 -5.86 20.28 -16.52
C GLY A 66 -4.73 20.73 -17.44
N ILE A 67 -3.69 19.89 -17.62
CA ILE A 67 -2.55 20.10 -18.49
C ILE A 67 -2.73 19.35 -19.85
N ILE A 68 -3.69 18.41 -19.94
CA ILE A 68 -3.93 17.62 -21.15
C ILE A 68 -4.41 18.49 -22.34
N GLU A 69 -4.94 19.67 -22.10
CA GLU A 69 -5.26 20.63 -23.17
C GLU A 69 -4.04 21.38 -23.73
N ILE A 70 -2.87 21.24 -23.11
CA ILE A 70 -1.62 21.79 -23.63
C ILE A 70 -0.78 20.59 -24.05
N GLU A 71 -0.59 20.43 -25.36
CA GLU A 71 0.39 19.55 -25.99
C GLU A 71 1.76 19.63 -25.25
N GLN A 72 1.89 18.87 -24.16
CA GLN A 72 3.17 18.75 -23.48
C GLN A 72 3.78 17.41 -23.83
N ASP A 73 4.58 17.40 -24.89
CA ASP A 73 5.45 16.29 -25.32
C ASP A 73 6.43 15.78 -24.24
N ASN A 74 6.34 16.30 -23.01
CA ASN A 74 7.35 16.10 -21.97
C ASN A 74 6.88 15.25 -20.77
N ILE A 75 5.64 14.75 -20.77
CA ILE A 75 5.15 13.90 -19.67
C ILE A 75 5.19 12.43 -20.11
N SER A 76 6.17 11.69 -19.61
CA SER A 76 6.26 10.27 -19.89
C SER A 76 5.25 9.47 -19.06
N GLN A 77 4.20 8.98 -19.73
CA GLN A 77 3.25 8.05 -19.14
C GLN A 77 3.93 6.73 -18.69
N THR A 78 4.96 6.33 -19.45
CA THR A 78 5.78 5.16 -19.13
C THR A 78 6.51 5.31 -17.81
N ALA A 79 7.01 6.52 -17.49
CA ALA A 79 7.65 6.78 -16.20
C ALA A 79 6.66 6.70 -15.03
N HIS A 80 5.43 7.20 -15.20
CA HIS A 80 4.38 7.10 -14.18
C HIS A 80 3.96 5.65 -13.95
N LEU A 81 3.77 4.89 -15.02
CA LEU A 81 3.44 3.46 -14.95
C LEU A 81 4.56 2.67 -14.27
N SER A 82 5.82 2.93 -14.64
CA SER A 82 7.00 2.32 -14.02
C SER A 82 7.04 2.58 -12.51
N GLY A 83 6.75 3.82 -12.12
CA GLY A 83 6.63 4.19 -10.71
C GLY A 83 5.52 3.43 -10.02
N ALA A 84 4.32 3.39 -10.58
CA ALA A 84 3.19 2.67 -9.99
C ALA A 84 3.48 1.18 -9.79
N ILE A 85 4.09 0.53 -10.78
CA ILE A 85 4.51 -0.88 -10.69
C ILE A 85 5.58 -1.07 -9.60
N ALA A 86 6.57 -0.19 -9.54
CA ALA A 86 7.61 -0.24 -8.50
C ALA A 86 7.00 -0.15 -7.10
N GLY A 87 6.06 0.77 -6.89
CA GLY A 87 5.36 0.92 -5.62
C GLY A 87 4.55 -0.32 -5.21
N LEU A 88 3.84 -0.93 -6.16
CA LEU A 88 3.11 -2.19 -5.95
C LEU A 88 4.06 -3.31 -5.50
N ILE A 89 5.18 -3.50 -6.20
CA ILE A 89 6.17 -4.53 -5.86
C ILE A 89 6.72 -4.30 -4.44
N ILE A 90 7.08 -3.05 -4.12
CA ILE A 90 7.61 -2.70 -2.79
C ILE A 90 6.55 -2.93 -1.71
N ALA A 91 5.28 -2.63 -1.96
CA ALA A 91 4.20 -2.88 -1.01
C ALA A 91 4.05 -4.37 -0.67
N ILE A 92 4.17 -5.24 -1.66
CA ILE A 92 4.12 -6.70 -1.48
C ILE A 92 5.34 -7.18 -0.70
N LEU A 93 6.55 -6.70 -1.03
CA LEU A 93 7.79 -7.07 -0.37
C LEU A 93 7.85 -6.63 1.11
N PHE A 94 7.20 -5.52 1.43
CA PHE A 94 7.18 -4.92 2.77
C PHE A 94 5.86 -5.13 3.52
N ARG A 95 4.98 -6.01 3.03
CA ARG A 95 3.66 -6.24 3.62
C ARG A 95 3.70 -6.57 5.11
N ASP A 96 4.71 -7.34 5.54
CA ASP A 96 4.88 -7.78 6.94
C ASP A 96 5.72 -6.81 7.78
N LYS A 97 6.18 -5.70 7.17
CA LYS A 97 7.02 -4.69 7.83
C LYS A 97 6.23 -3.39 8.02
N GLY A 98 6.52 -2.69 9.12
CA GLY A 98 5.92 -1.40 9.44
C GLY A 98 4.92 -1.46 10.59
N PRO A 99 4.31 -0.31 10.94
CA PRO A 99 3.38 -0.24 12.06
C PRO A 99 2.19 -1.17 11.81
N GLN A 100 1.88 -1.98 12.81
CA GLN A 100 0.68 -2.80 12.85
C GLN A 100 -0.55 -1.88 12.97
N ALA A 101 -1.70 -2.33 12.48
CA ALA A 101 -2.95 -1.64 12.74
C ALA A 101 -3.13 -1.52 14.26
N LYS A 102 -3.41 -0.32 14.75
CA LYS A 102 -3.77 -0.17 16.16
C LYS A 102 -5.09 -0.91 16.37
N LYS A 103 -5.07 -1.97 17.18
CA LYS A 103 -6.30 -2.54 17.71
C LYS A 103 -6.95 -1.49 18.61
N TYR A 104 -8.22 -1.23 18.41
CA TYR A 104 -8.98 -0.36 19.31
C TYR A 104 -9.34 -1.13 20.58
N ASN A 105 -9.53 -0.42 21.69
CA ASN A 105 -9.81 -1.05 22.98
C ASN A 105 -11.04 -2.00 22.92
N TYR A 106 -12.06 -1.65 22.15
CA TYR A 106 -13.25 -2.50 21.97
C TYR A 106 -12.94 -3.82 21.24
N GLU A 107 -12.00 -3.81 20.27
CA GLU A 107 -11.56 -5.04 19.57
C GLU A 107 -10.76 -5.94 20.50
N LEU A 108 -10.03 -5.33 21.44
CA LEU A 108 -9.26 -6.04 22.45
C LEU A 108 -10.17 -6.66 23.52
N GLU A 109 -11.22 -5.94 23.93
CA GLU A 109 -12.24 -6.41 24.86
C GLU A 109 -13.02 -7.58 24.26
N GLU A 110 -13.45 -7.49 23.00
CA GLU A 110 -14.15 -8.57 22.27
C GLU A 110 -13.26 -9.83 22.13
N GLU A 111 -11.96 -9.67 21.83
CA GLU A 111 -11.03 -10.80 21.78
C GLU A 111 -10.86 -11.48 23.15
N LEU A 112 -10.80 -10.69 24.23
CA LEU A 112 -10.68 -11.22 25.60
C LEU A 112 -11.94 -11.99 26.02
N GLU A 113 -13.13 -11.45 25.71
CA GLU A 113 -14.40 -12.12 25.97
C GLU A 113 -14.49 -13.46 25.23
N LEU A 114 -14.11 -13.48 23.95
CA LEU A 114 -14.09 -14.71 23.15
C LEU A 114 -13.05 -15.74 23.66
N GLU A 115 -11.92 -15.30 24.21
CA GLU A 115 -10.93 -16.20 24.81
C GLU A 115 -11.43 -16.78 26.15
N GLU A 116 -12.16 -15.99 26.95
CA GLU A 116 -12.78 -16.47 28.19
C GLU A 116 -13.88 -17.49 27.91
N GLU A 117 -14.78 -17.20 26.97
CA GLU A 117 -15.79 -18.15 26.53
C GLU A 117 -15.20 -19.47 26.03
N ARG A 118 -14.10 -19.40 25.28
CA ARG A 118 -13.44 -20.62 24.79
C ARG A 118 -12.83 -21.45 25.92
N LYS A 119 -12.28 -20.81 26.95
CA LYS A 119 -11.76 -21.51 28.13
C LYS A 119 -12.88 -22.20 28.93
N ASP A 120 -14.01 -21.54 29.07
CA ASP A 120 -15.17 -22.13 29.76
C ASP A 120 -15.73 -23.35 29.02
N ILE A 121 -15.72 -23.35 27.68
CA ILE A 121 -16.11 -24.49 26.86
C ILE A 121 -15.14 -25.67 27.04
N ASP A 122 -13.83 -25.43 27.09
CA ASP A 122 -12.83 -26.48 27.29
C ASP A 122 -12.92 -27.15 28.69
N ILE A 123 -13.31 -26.40 29.71
CA ILE A 123 -13.46 -26.90 31.07
C ILE A 123 -14.69 -27.83 31.21
N ASN A 124 -15.77 -27.58 30.45
CA ASN A 124 -17.01 -28.37 30.51
C ASN A 124 -16.92 -29.72 29.80
N TYR A 125 -15.88 -30.02 29.05
CA TYR A 125 -15.67 -31.28 28.32
C TYR A 125 -14.85 -32.33 29.08
N ILE A 126 -14.55 -32.14 30.36
CA ILE A 126 -13.96 -33.20 31.19
C ILE A 126 -15.06 -34.19 31.56
N TYR A 127 -15.25 -35.21 30.72
CA TYR A 127 -16.10 -36.35 31.00
C TYR A 127 -15.57 -37.10 32.24
N LYS A 128 -16.31 -37.08 33.33
CA LYS A 128 -16.10 -38.00 34.46
C LYS A 128 -16.87 -39.28 34.16
N PRO A 129 -16.23 -40.42 33.90
CA PRO A 129 -16.96 -41.67 33.85
C PRO A 129 -17.51 -41.93 35.26
N GLU A 130 -18.82 -42.13 35.34
CA GLU A 130 -19.48 -42.60 36.57
C GLU A 130 -19.03 -44.03 36.83
N GLU A 131 -18.54 -44.31 38.03
CA GLU A 131 -18.28 -45.65 38.55
C GLU A 131 -19.57 -46.38 38.87
#